data_7d17c5bcafe4e86304666a89c14d5fef
#
_entry.id   7d17c5bcafe4e86304666a89c14d5fef
#
_cell.length_a   1.000
_cell.length_b   1.000
_cell.length_c   1.000
_cell.angle_alpha   90.00
_cell.angle_beta   90.00
_cell.angle_gamma   90.00
#
_symmetry.space_group_name_H-M   'P 1'
#
loop_
_entity.id
_entity.type
_entity.pdbx_description
1 polymer ?
#
loop_
_entity_poly.entity_id
_entity_poly.type
_entity_poly.pdbx_seq_one_letter_code
_entity_poly.pdbx_strand_id
1 'polypeptide(L)'
;RETTEGQHLELSWVRNNRWDLQEEDYFLMCEKKTSWYTCTSPMRLGGIIAGTKEEILSPLFSLGRDLGIAFQIRDDILNLLGNEDKYGKETMGDLWEGKRTLLIIRLLNLVPETEERHKILRIMSQPRGQKQNEDMNFILDSMKKLHVFDYGNSRADELAKSAFSVFDKVFENPSNDSANVALRSLLEFMVNRDW
;
A
#
# COMPACT_ATOMS: atom_id res chain seq x y z
N ARG A 1 5.21 1.20 -18.44
CA ARG A 1 5.44 -0.24 -18.43
C ARG A 1 5.21 -0.80 -17.01
N GLU A 2 5.99 -0.37 -16.01
CA GLU A 2 5.93 -0.90 -14.64
C GLU A 2 4.50 -0.82 -14.05
N THR A 3 3.85 0.32 -14.14
CA THR A 3 2.48 0.52 -13.63
C THR A 3 1.48 -0.44 -14.27
N THR A 4 1.60 -0.69 -15.57
CA THR A 4 0.74 -1.65 -16.29
C THR A 4 0.99 -3.08 -15.83
N GLU A 5 2.27 -3.45 -15.60
CA GLU A 5 2.63 -4.77 -15.07
C GLU A 5 2.09 -4.97 -13.64
N GLY A 6 2.21 -3.95 -12.76
CA GLY A 6 1.66 -3.99 -11.41
C GLY A 6 0.13 -4.11 -11.40
N GLN A 7 -0.55 -3.35 -12.25
CA GLN A 7 -2.00 -3.48 -12.44
C GLN A 7 -2.40 -4.86 -12.96
N HIS A 8 -1.61 -5.42 -13.89
CA HIS A 8 -1.84 -6.77 -14.40
C HIS A 8 -1.70 -7.83 -13.29
N LEU A 9 -0.69 -7.72 -12.43
CA LEU A 9 -0.51 -8.62 -11.27
C LEU A 9 -1.76 -8.62 -10.40
N GLU A 10 -2.20 -7.44 -9.93
CA GLU A 10 -3.39 -7.31 -9.07
C GLU A 10 -4.63 -7.93 -9.71
N LEU A 11 -4.93 -7.59 -10.96
CA LEU A 11 -6.09 -8.11 -11.68
C LEU A 11 -5.99 -9.62 -11.93
N SER A 12 -4.79 -10.13 -12.22
CA SER A 12 -4.57 -11.57 -12.45
C SER A 12 -4.80 -12.39 -11.18
N TRP A 13 -4.42 -11.89 -10.00
CA TRP A 13 -4.68 -12.56 -8.74
C TRP A 13 -6.17 -12.70 -8.46
N VAL A 14 -6.94 -11.63 -8.69
CA VAL A 14 -8.40 -11.68 -8.55
C VAL A 14 -9.01 -12.64 -9.57
N ARG A 15 -8.67 -12.50 -10.85
CA ARG A 15 -9.22 -13.31 -11.94
C ARG A 15 -8.93 -14.81 -11.81
N ASN A 16 -7.71 -15.15 -11.38
CA ASN A 16 -7.27 -16.53 -11.22
C ASN A 16 -7.52 -17.08 -9.82
N ASN A 17 -8.23 -16.33 -8.98
CA ASN A 17 -8.55 -16.68 -7.60
C ASN A 17 -7.32 -17.13 -6.78
N ARG A 18 -6.19 -16.40 -6.90
CA ARG A 18 -4.93 -16.68 -6.21
C ARG A 18 -5.03 -16.30 -4.73
N TRP A 19 -4.65 -17.25 -3.84
CA TRP A 19 -4.66 -17.08 -2.37
C TRP A 19 -3.35 -17.51 -1.71
N ASP A 20 -2.41 -18.00 -2.49
CA ASP A 20 -1.07 -18.43 -2.08
C ASP A 20 -0.06 -17.28 -2.04
N LEU A 21 -0.54 -16.03 -1.94
CA LEU A 21 0.27 -14.82 -1.96
C LEU A 21 0.91 -14.55 -0.60
N GLN A 22 2.14 -14.02 -0.64
CA GLN A 22 2.88 -13.57 0.51
C GLN A 22 3.02 -12.04 0.51
N GLU A 23 3.54 -11.49 1.60
CA GLU A 23 3.77 -10.04 1.73
C GLU A 23 4.66 -9.49 0.61
N GLU A 24 5.67 -10.24 0.21
CA GLU A 24 6.61 -9.89 -0.86
C GLU A 24 5.92 -9.73 -2.22
N ASP A 25 4.91 -10.56 -2.49
CA ASP A 25 4.10 -10.44 -3.72
C ASP A 25 3.33 -9.12 -3.73
N TYR A 26 2.69 -8.78 -2.59
CA TYR A 26 2.00 -7.51 -2.43
C TYR A 26 2.97 -6.32 -2.59
N PHE A 27 4.15 -6.39 -1.98
CA PHE A 27 5.15 -5.33 -2.10
C PHE A 27 5.63 -5.15 -3.54
N LEU A 28 5.89 -6.24 -4.26
CA LEU A 28 6.25 -6.18 -5.68
C LEU A 28 5.13 -5.54 -6.54
N MET A 29 3.89 -5.89 -6.28
CA MET A 29 2.73 -5.29 -6.96
C MET A 29 2.65 -3.80 -6.67
N CYS A 30 2.77 -3.36 -5.40
CA CYS A 30 2.75 -1.96 -5.01
C CYS A 30 3.94 -1.18 -5.56
N GLU A 31 5.15 -1.75 -5.55
CA GLU A 31 6.33 -1.15 -6.17
C GLU A 31 6.04 -0.80 -7.63
N LYS A 32 5.56 -1.78 -8.41
CA LYS A 32 5.27 -1.58 -9.83
C LYS A 32 4.09 -0.65 -10.08
N LYS A 33 2.95 -0.88 -9.40
CA LYS A 33 1.70 -0.18 -9.66
C LYS A 33 1.70 1.25 -9.12
N THR A 34 2.18 1.44 -7.89
CA THR A 34 2.05 2.70 -7.13
C THR A 34 3.38 3.43 -7.00
N SER A 35 4.43 2.77 -6.47
CA SER A 35 5.69 3.45 -6.14
C SER A 35 6.39 4.04 -7.37
N TRP A 36 6.46 3.31 -8.48
CA TRP A 36 7.09 3.77 -9.71
C TRP A 36 6.48 5.06 -10.23
N TYR A 37 5.17 5.13 -10.29
CA TYR A 37 4.47 6.27 -10.87
C TYR A 37 4.40 7.46 -9.91
N THR A 38 4.11 7.19 -8.63
CA THR A 38 3.78 8.23 -7.65
C THR A 38 5.03 8.84 -7.02
N CYS A 39 6.08 8.03 -6.76
CA CYS A 39 7.24 8.46 -6.00
C CYS A 39 8.55 8.34 -6.79
N THR A 40 8.90 7.14 -7.26
CA THR A 40 10.23 6.84 -7.81
C THR A 40 10.52 7.65 -9.07
N SER A 41 9.63 7.60 -10.07
CA SER A 41 9.86 8.27 -11.34
C SER A 41 9.89 9.80 -11.20
N PRO A 42 8.95 10.46 -10.50
CA PRO A 42 9.00 11.91 -10.33
C PRO A 42 10.29 12.40 -9.67
N MET A 43 10.72 11.76 -8.58
CA MET A 43 11.97 12.14 -7.89
C MET A 43 13.21 11.94 -8.76
N ARG A 44 13.32 10.78 -9.42
CA ARG A 44 14.46 10.51 -10.30
C ARG A 44 14.49 11.41 -11.52
N LEU A 45 13.34 11.69 -12.12
CA LEU A 45 13.25 12.63 -13.25
C LEU A 45 13.68 14.05 -12.84
N GLY A 46 13.24 14.51 -11.67
CA GLY A 46 13.69 15.80 -11.11
C GLY A 46 15.22 15.84 -10.95
N GLY A 47 15.82 14.80 -10.37
CA GLY A 47 17.26 14.67 -10.24
C GLY A 47 17.99 14.64 -11.58
N ILE A 48 17.49 13.89 -12.57
CA ILE A 48 18.08 13.84 -13.93
C ILE A 48 18.05 15.22 -14.59
N ILE A 49 16.93 15.93 -14.52
CA ILE A 49 16.78 17.27 -15.09
C ILE A 49 17.76 18.27 -14.41
N ALA A 50 17.98 18.10 -13.10
CA ALA A 50 18.95 18.91 -12.35
C ALA A 50 20.42 18.52 -12.62
N GLY A 51 20.69 17.51 -13.44
CA GLY A 51 22.05 17.03 -13.72
C GLY A 51 22.69 16.29 -12.55
N THR A 52 21.88 15.69 -11.67
CA THR A 52 22.34 14.99 -10.48
C THR A 52 23.08 13.69 -10.85
N LYS A 53 24.14 13.39 -10.11
CA LYS A 53 24.96 12.19 -10.32
C LYS A 53 24.23 10.91 -9.91
N GLU A 54 24.64 9.77 -10.50
CA GLU A 54 24.00 8.46 -10.25
C GLU A 54 24.12 8.03 -8.78
N GLU A 55 25.15 8.43 -8.05
CA GLU A 55 25.31 8.15 -6.62
C GLU A 55 24.17 8.73 -5.77
N ILE A 56 23.51 9.79 -6.26
CA ILE A 56 22.32 10.39 -5.63
C ILE A 56 21.03 9.84 -6.23
N LEU A 57 21.01 9.57 -7.54
CA LEU A 57 19.82 9.04 -8.23
C LEU A 57 19.49 7.60 -7.82
N SER A 58 20.51 6.77 -7.57
CA SER A 58 20.31 5.37 -7.24
C SER A 58 19.55 5.17 -5.92
N PRO A 59 19.90 5.83 -4.79
CA PRO A 59 19.13 5.73 -3.54
C PRO A 59 17.67 6.21 -3.66
N LEU A 60 17.34 7.12 -4.59
CA LEU A 60 15.97 7.58 -4.80
C LEU A 60 15.03 6.45 -5.24
N PHE A 61 15.57 5.35 -5.76
CA PHE A 61 14.76 4.19 -6.09
C PHE A 61 14.22 3.52 -4.82
N SER A 62 15.07 3.19 -3.86
CA SER A 62 14.66 2.57 -2.59
C SER A 62 13.77 3.50 -1.77
N LEU A 63 14.09 4.81 -1.74
CA LEU A 63 13.26 5.81 -1.11
C LEU A 63 11.85 5.82 -1.69
N GLY A 64 11.72 5.93 -3.02
CA GLY A 64 10.44 5.99 -3.69
C GLY A 64 9.64 4.69 -3.60
N ARG A 65 10.34 3.53 -3.63
CA ARG A 65 9.74 2.22 -3.43
C ARG A 65 9.09 2.12 -2.05
N ASP A 66 9.86 2.33 -0.99
CA ASP A 66 9.39 2.14 0.39
C ASP A 66 8.28 3.13 0.73
N LEU A 67 8.42 4.39 0.28
CA LEU A 67 7.40 5.40 0.48
C LEU A 67 6.09 5.08 -0.25
N GLY A 68 6.18 4.61 -1.50
CA GLY A 68 5.00 4.26 -2.29
C GLY A 68 4.28 3.03 -1.76
N ILE A 69 5.01 2.04 -1.21
CA ILE A 69 4.40 0.88 -0.55
C ILE A 69 3.72 1.33 0.75
N ALA A 70 4.40 2.14 1.58
CA ALA A 70 3.80 2.69 2.81
C ALA A 70 2.50 3.46 2.52
N PHE A 71 2.52 4.31 1.50
CA PHE A 71 1.36 5.04 1.03
C PHE A 71 0.20 4.11 0.62
N GLN A 72 0.49 3.02 -0.13
CA GLN A 72 -0.55 2.08 -0.55
C GLN A 72 -1.15 1.32 0.64
N ILE A 73 -0.33 0.91 1.62
CA ILE A 73 -0.84 0.26 2.83
C ILE A 73 -1.78 1.20 3.60
N ARG A 74 -1.45 2.49 3.72
CA ARG A 74 -2.34 3.49 4.33
C ARG A 74 -3.64 3.66 3.55
N ASP A 75 -3.57 3.71 2.21
CA ASP A 75 -4.75 3.79 1.36
C ASP A 75 -5.67 2.57 1.54
N ASP A 76 -5.10 1.36 1.61
CA ASP A 76 -5.85 0.12 1.84
C ASP A 76 -6.50 0.10 3.25
N ILE A 77 -5.84 0.62 4.29
CA ILE A 77 -6.42 0.77 5.63
C ILE A 77 -7.57 1.78 5.61
N LEU A 78 -7.35 2.94 4.99
CA LEU A 78 -8.37 3.99 4.87
C LEU A 78 -9.57 3.53 4.04
N ASN A 79 -9.38 2.69 3.03
CA ASN A 79 -10.47 2.08 2.27
C ASN A 79 -11.41 1.26 3.17
N LEU A 80 -10.87 0.61 4.22
CA LEU A 80 -11.65 -0.24 5.12
C LEU A 80 -12.20 0.49 6.36
N LEU A 81 -11.48 1.48 6.88
CA LEU A 81 -11.81 2.17 8.14
C LEU A 81 -12.21 3.64 7.94
N GLY A 82 -11.99 4.18 6.75
CA GLY A 82 -12.26 5.58 6.45
C GLY A 82 -13.75 5.93 6.55
N ASN A 83 -14.03 7.21 6.79
CA ASN A 83 -15.37 7.76 6.72
C ASN A 83 -15.65 8.20 5.27
N GLU A 84 -16.74 7.74 4.68
CA GLU A 84 -17.13 8.08 3.29
C GLU A 84 -17.19 9.59 3.04
N ASP A 85 -17.71 10.36 4.01
CA ASP A 85 -17.84 11.81 3.90
C ASP A 85 -16.48 12.52 3.81
N LYS A 86 -15.43 11.93 4.40
CA LYS A 86 -14.07 12.50 4.39
C LYS A 86 -13.20 11.89 3.29
N TYR A 87 -13.32 10.59 3.06
CA TYR A 87 -12.50 9.87 2.09
C TYR A 87 -12.98 10.09 0.65
N GLY A 88 -14.26 10.44 0.46
CA GLY A 88 -14.85 10.72 -0.86
C GLY A 88 -14.94 9.50 -1.78
N LYS A 89 -14.75 8.30 -1.25
CA LYS A 89 -14.86 7.02 -1.97
C LYS A 89 -15.70 6.05 -1.15
N GLU A 90 -16.27 5.04 -1.82
CA GLU A 90 -16.98 3.94 -1.18
C GLU A 90 -16.06 3.23 -0.18
N THR A 91 -16.52 3.03 1.04
CA THR A 91 -15.82 2.24 2.05
C THR A 91 -15.88 0.74 1.71
N MET A 92 -14.83 0.01 2.14
CA MET A 92 -14.68 -1.44 1.89
C MET A 92 -14.66 -1.85 0.40
N GLY A 93 -14.43 -0.89 -0.52
CA GLY A 93 -14.38 -1.16 -1.96
C GLY A 93 -13.42 -2.30 -2.33
N ASP A 94 -12.28 -2.39 -1.64
CA ASP A 94 -11.28 -3.44 -1.87
C ASP A 94 -11.80 -4.85 -1.49
N LEU A 95 -12.64 -4.97 -0.46
CA LEU A 95 -13.31 -6.21 -0.12
C LEU A 95 -14.38 -6.57 -1.15
N TRP A 96 -15.17 -5.57 -1.56
CA TRP A 96 -16.19 -5.75 -2.60
C TRP A 96 -15.57 -6.26 -3.90
N GLU A 97 -14.42 -5.73 -4.30
CA GLU A 97 -13.69 -6.13 -5.51
C GLU A 97 -12.87 -7.41 -5.34
N GLY A 98 -12.75 -7.91 -4.11
CA GLY A 98 -11.98 -9.11 -3.81
C GLY A 98 -10.48 -8.92 -3.99
N LYS A 99 -9.95 -7.71 -3.73
CA LYS A 99 -8.52 -7.44 -3.84
C LYS A 99 -7.69 -8.23 -2.82
N ARG A 100 -6.46 -8.58 -3.20
CA ARG A 100 -5.48 -9.27 -2.37
C ARG A 100 -4.55 -8.24 -1.73
N THR A 101 -5.11 -7.42 -0.82
CA THR A 101 -4.33 -6.42 -0.08
C THR A 101 -3.44 -7.08 0.98
N LEU A 102 -2.45 -6.33 1.51
CA LEU A 102 -1.63 -6.79 2.64
C LEU A 102 -2.50 -7.25 3.82
N LEU A 103 -3.60 -6.54 4.07
CA LEU A 103 -4.50 -6.83 5.18
C LEU A 103 -5.20 -8.18 5.00
N ILE A 104 -5.64 -8.52 3.79
CA ILE A 104 -6.23 -9.82 3.47
C ILE A 104 -5.19 -10.93 3.55
N ILE A 105 -3.99 -10.72 3.02
CA ILE A 105 -2.88 -11.69 3.10
C ILE A 105 -2.57 -11.97 4.58
N ARG A 106 -2.45 -10.91 5.39
CA ARG A 106 -2.19 -11.05 6.83
C ARG A 106 -3.32 -11.77 7.56
N LEU A 107 -4.58 -11.43 7.28
CA LEU A 107 -5.75 -12.10 7.85
C LEU A 107 -5.69 -13.60 7.58
N LEU A 108 -5.50 -14.00 6.33
CA LEU A 108 -5.43 -15.41 5.94
C LEU A 108 -4.25 -16.15 6.59
N ASN A 109 -3.12 -15.48 6.82
CA ASN A 109 -1.98 -16.08 7.52
C ASN A 109 -2.23 -16.29 9.03
N LEU A 110 -3.13 -15.51 9.63
CA LEU A 110 -3.47 -15.61 11.06
C LEU A 110 -4.62 -16.59 11.34
N VAL A 111 -5.59 -16.67 10.41
CA VAL A 111 -6.74 -17.56 10.59
C VAL A 111 -6.32 -19.01 10.31
N PRO A 112 -6.48 -19.93 11.29
CA PRO A 112 -6.20 -21.35 11.07
C PRO A 112 -7.05 -21.94 9.95
N GLU A 113 -6.69 -23.13 9.47
CA GLU A 113 -7.47 -23.85 8.47
C GLU A 113 -8.78 -24.39 9.11
N THR A 114 -9.79 -23.53 9.12
CA THR A 114 -11.08 -23.72 9.79
C THR A 114 -12.23 -23.26 8.90
N GLU A 115 -13.46 -23.49 9.35
CA GLU A 115 -14.68 -22.97 8.68
C GLU A 115 -14.65 -21.43 8.53
N GLU A 116 -14.04 -20.70 9.47
CA GLU A 116 -13.87 -19.25 9.37
C GLU A 116 -13.00 -18.89 8.15
N ARG A 117 -11.87 -19.56 7.97
CA ARG A 117 -10.98 -19.36 6.82
C ARG A 117 -11.68 -19.69 5.51
N HIS A 118 -12.37 -20.83 5.45
CA HIS A 118 -13.14 -21.22 4.26
C HIS A 118 -14.24 -20.20 3.94
N LYS A 119 -14.91 -19.64 4.95
CA LYS A 119 -15.91 -18.58 4.76
C LYS A 119 -15.27 -17.31 4.18
N ILE A 120 -14.14 -16.84 4.72
CA ILE A 120 -13.41 -15.67 4.20
C ILE A 120 -13.05 -15.89 2.72
N LEU A 121 -12.42 -17.03 2.40
CA LEU A 121 -12.02 -17.35 1.03
C LEU A 121 -13.20 -17.39 0.07
N ARG A 122 -14.34 -17.99 0.48
CA ARG A 122 -15.57 -18.04 -0.32
C ARG A 122 -16.10 -16.65 -0.59
N ILE A 123 -16.24 -15.80 0.44
CA ILE A 123 -16.71 -14.41 0.30
C ILE A 123 -15.81 -13.62 -0.66
N MET A 124 -14.50 -13.66 -0.43
CA MET A 124 -13.53 -12.92 -1.23
C MET A 124 -13.45 -13.40 -2.68
N SER A 125 -13.81 -14.66 -2.95
CA SER A 125 -13.83 -15.26 -4.29
C SER A 125 -15.12 -14.96 -5.08
N GLN A 126 -16.16 -14.49 -4.41
CA GLN A 126 -17.42 -14.16 -5.08
C GLN A 126 -17.30 -12.90 -5.94
N PRO A 127 -18.03 -12.83 -7.07
CA PRO A 127 -18.23 -11.57 -7.78
C PRO A 127 -18.89 -10.52 -6.88
N ARG A 128 -18.55 -9.25 -7.09
CA ARG A 128 -19.07 -8.12 -6.29
C ARG A 128 -20.59 -8.18 -6.10
N GLY A 129 -21.36 -8.42 -7.16
CA GLY A 129 -22.82 -8.44 -7.11
C GLY A 129 -23.46 -9.61 -6.34
N GLN A 130 -22.65 -10.56 -5.84
CA GLN A 130 -23.11 -11.69 -5.03
C GLN A 130 -22.75 -11.55 -3.55
N LYS A 131 -21.91 -10.57 -3.21
CA LYS A 131 -21.51 -10.28 -1.83
C LYS A 131 -22.60 -9.48 -1.13
N GLN A 132 -22.68 -9.59 0.20
CA GLN A 132 -23.64 -8.88 1.05
C GLN A 132 -22.89 -8.01 2.07
N ASN A 133 -23.56 -6.99 2.63
CA ASN A 133 -22.99 -6.13 3.66
C ASN A 133 -22.52 -6.93 4.90
N GLU A 134 -23.27 -7.97 5.27
CA GLU A 134 -22.95 -8.87 6.37
C GLU A 134 -21.62 -9.61 6.12
N ASP A 135 -21.31 -9.94 4.87
CA ASP A 135 -20.05 -10.57 4.48
C ASP A 135 -18.87 -9.60 4.70
N MET A 136 -19.04 -8.33 4.31
CA MET A 136 -18.02 -7.30 4.49
C MET A 136 -17.76 -7.05 5.98
N ASN A 137 -18.81 -6.90 6.75
CA ASN A 137 -18.72 -6.72 8.20
C ASN A 137 -18.05 -7.91 8.88
N PHE A 138 -18.39 -9.15 8.48
CA PHE A 138 -17.75 -10.34 9.00
C PHE A 138 -16.23 -10.35 8.78
N ILE A 139 -15.75 -9.99 7.58
CA ILE A 139 -14.31 -9.91 7.29
C ILE A 139 -13.66 -8.78 8.10
N LEU A 140 -14.29 -7.61 8.15
CA LEU A 140 -13.79 -6.45 8.89
C LEU A 140 -13.66 -6.75 10.39
N ASP A 141 -14.64 -7.43 10.99
CA ASP A 141 -14.63 -7.83 12.40
C ASP A 141 -13.53 -8.89 12.68
N SER A 142 -13.32 -9.82 11.75
CA SER A 142 -12.21 -10.78 11.85
C SER A 142 -10.86 -10.06 11.80
N MET A 143 -10.70 -9.05 10.92
CA MET A 143 -9.48 -8.22 10.87
C MET A 143 -9.23 -7.45 12.16
N LYS A 144 -10.27 -6.84 12.73
CA LYS A 144 -10.18 -6.11 14.01
C LYS A 144 -9.80 -7.06 15.14
N LYS A 145 -10.47 -8.19 15.27
CA LYS A 145 -10.22 -9.21 16.30
C LYS A 145 -8.79 -9.73 16.27
N LEU A 146 -8.20 -9.86 15.09
CA LEU A 146 -6.84 -10.39 14.89
C LEU A 146 -5.77 -9.30 14.75
N HIS A 147 -6.10 -8.05 15.08
CA HIS A 147 -5.16 -6.93 15.05
C HIS A 147 -4.44 -6.75 13.69
N VAL A 148 -5.15 -7.02 12.59
CA VAL A 148 -4.58 -6.93 11.24
C VAL A 148 -4.24 -5.48 10.88
N PHE A 149 -5.02 -4.52 11.35
CA PHE A 149 -4.77 -3.08 11.12
C PHE A 149 -3.52 -2.59 11.84
N ASP A 150 -3.27 -3.07 13.07
CA ASP A 150 -2.07 -2.73 13.83
C ASP A 150 -0.81 -3.22 13.07
N TYR A 151 -0.88 -4.42 12.50
CA TYR A 151 0.16 -4.95 11.64
C TYR A 151 0.38 -4.07 10.40
N GLY A 152 -0.68 -3.74 9.66
CA GLY A 152 -0.60 -2.86 8.48
C GLY A 152 0.04 -1.51 8.81
N ASN A 153 -0.40 -0.88 9.92
CA ASN A 153 0.16 0.37 10.40
C ASN A 153 1.65 0.25 10.73
N SER A 154 2.06 -0.80 11.47
CA SER A 154 3.47 -1.04 11.80
C SER A 154 4.33 -1.20 10.55
N ARG A 155 3.85 -1.95 9.54
CA ARG A 155 4.59 -2.14 8.28
C ARG A 155 4.72 -0.82 7.49
N ALA A 156 3.66 -0.01 7.44
CA ALA A 156 3.71 1.31 6.80
C ALA A 156 4.71 2.24 7.51
N ASP A 157 4.73 2.25 8.84
CA ASP A 157 5.67 3.05 9.65
C ASP A 157 7.12 2.62 9.45
N GLU A 158 7.40 1.31 9.41
CA GLU A 158 8.74 0.75 9.15
C GLU A 158 9.26 1.17 7.77
N LEU A 159 8.43 1.06 6.74
CA LEU A 159 8.77 1.46 5.37
C LEU A 159 8.97 2.97 5.26
N ALA A 160 8.08 3.77 5.87
CA ALA A 160 8.24 5.23 5.93
C ALA A 160 9.55 5.62 6.62
N LYS A 161 9.86 5.02 7.76
CA LYS A 161 11.12 5.25 8.49
C LYS A 161 12.35 4.89 7.64
N SER A 162 12.30 3.77 6.91
CA SER A 162 13.35 3.39 5.96
C SER A 162 13.53 4.46 4.88
N ALA A 163 12.43 4.90 4.26
CA ALA A 163 12.44 5.92 3.23
C ALA A 163 13.03 7.25 3.73
N PHE A 164 12.59 7.73 4.91
CA PHE A 164 13.12 8.98 5.48
C PHE A 164 14.60 8.87 5.89
N SER A 165 15.07 7.70 6.31
CA SER A 165 16.51 7.48 6.55
C SER A 165 17.35 7.62 5.26
N VAL A 166 16.80 7.18 4.13
CA VAL A 166 17.45 7.41 2.82
C VAL A 166 17.36 8.88 2.42
N PHE A 167 16.19 9.52 2.62
CA PHE A 167 16.00 10.95 2.34
C PHE A 167 17.04 11.81 3.05
N ASP A 168 17.22 11.61 4.36
CA ASP A 168 18.15 12.39 5.18
C ASP A 168 19.62 12.22 4.73
N LYS A 169 19.97 11.04 4.19
CA LYS A 169 21.31 10.79 3.64
C LYS A 169 21.55 11.41 2.27
N VAL A 170 20.48 11.41 1.43
CA VAL A 170 20.57 11.93 0.05
C VAL A 170 20.56 13.45 0.03
N PHE A 171 19.72 14.04 0.87
CA PHE A 171 19.53 15.50 0.93
C PHE A 171 20.25 16.08 2.16
N GLU A 172 21.58 16.00 2.19
CA GLU A 172 22.42 16.52 3.30
C GLU A 172 21.95 17.92 3.75
N ASN A 173 21.59 18.06 5.05
CA ASN A 173 21.03 19.28 5.64
C ASN A 173 19.72 19.78 5.01
N PRO A 174 18.66 18.97 4.93
CA PRO A 174 17.38 19.35 4.32
C PRO A 174 16.73 20.59 4.98
N SER A 175 17.12 20.94 6.19
CA SER A 175 16.58 22.08 6.93
C SER A 175 16.99 23.45 6.40
N ASN A 176 18.01 23.53 5.53
CA ASN A 176 18.53 24.80 5.02
C ASN A 176 18.04 25.16 3.61
N ASP A 177 17.32 24.24 2.95
CA ASP A 177 16.77 24.46 1.61
C ASP A 177 15.24 24.35 1.65
N SER A 178 14.57 25.44 1.25
CA SER A 178 13.10 25.51 1.22
C SER A 178 12.46 24.43 0.34
N ALA A 179 13.13 24.01 -0.74
CA ALA A 179 12.65 22.94 -1.60
C ALA A 179 12.73 21.56 -0.91
N ASN A 180 13.81 21.29 -0.17
CA ASN A 180 13.96 20.06 0.60
C ASN A 180 12.95 19.99 1.74
N VAL A 181 12.70 21.11 2.42
CA VAL A 181 11.65 21.20 3.46
C VAL A 181 10.26 20.93 2.86
N ALA A 182 9.94 21.56 1.72
CA ALA A 182 8.66 21.33 1.05
C ALA A 182 8.50 19.88 0.56
N LEU A 183 9.55 19.31 -0.03
CA LEU A 183 9.54 17.92 -0.45
C LEU A 183 9.34 16.98 0.73
N ARG A 184 10.09 17.16 1.82
CA ARG A 184 9.93 16.36 3.05
C ARG A 184 8.50 16.42 3.57
N SER A 185 7.95 17.63 3.70
CA SER A 185 6.57 17.82 4.17
C SER A 185 5.54 17.13 3.28
N LEU A 186 5.73 17.14 1.95
CA LEU A 186 4.88 16.42 1.02
C LEU A 186 4.95 14.91 1.25
N LEU A 187 6.15 14.36 1.43
CA LEU A 187 6.34 12.93 1.66
C LEU A 187 5.77 12.50 3.02
N GLU A 188 5.94 13.32 4.07
CA GLU A 188 5.33 13.10 5.38
C GLU A 188 3.80 13.10 5.29
N PHE A 189 3.22 14.04 4.55
CA PHE A 189 1.77 14.09 4.31
C PHE A 189 1.26 12.83 3.61
N MET A 190 2.01 12.26 2.68
CA MET A 190 1.61 11.04 1.97
C MET A 190 1.45 9.83 2.89
N VAL A 191 2.31 9.69 3.89
CA VAL A 191 2.33 8.51 4.78
C VAL A 191 1.57 8.70 6.09
N ASN A 192 1.26 9.95 6.48
CA ASN A 192 0.55 10.29 7.71
C ASN A 192 -0.92 10.70 7.45
N ARG A 193 -1.57 10.03 6.51
CA ARG A 193 -2.99 10.31 6.19
C ARG A 193 -3.91 9.80 7.30
N ASP A 194 -4.73 10.70 7.86
CA ASP A 194 -5.69 10.43 8.96
C ASP A 194 -7.17 10.60 8.55
N TRP A 195 -7.51 10.50 7.24
CA TRP A 195 -8.85 10.92 6.76
C TRP A 195 -9.53 9.97 5.80
#